data_5dd01dd7497ee51509337f38af351702
#
_entry.id   5dd01dd7497ee51509337f38af351702
#
_cell.length_a   1.000
_cell.length_b   1.000
_cell.length_c   1.000
_cell.angle_alpha   90.00
_cell.angle_beta   90.00
_cell.angle_gamma   90.00
#
_symmetry.space_group_name_H-M   'P 1'
#
loop_
_entity.id
_entity.type
_entity.pdbx_description
1 polymer ?
#
loop_
_entity_poly.entity_id
_entity_poly.type
_entity_poly.pdbx_seq_one_letter_code
_entity_poly.pdbx_strand_id
1 'polypeptide(L)'
;MATTRILVVDDEEDLCEILKFNLEIEGYEVDTAYSAEEALKKDLTVYNLLLLDVMMGEISGFKMARILRQDEKTANTPIIFLTARDTENDTVTGFNLGADDYISKPFSIREVLVRIRAVLRRTAEKNGKATEPTTISYQGLVLNLDKKTVSIDGENVPFTKTEFELLRLLLEEKGRVFSRQELIDRVWPKDVLVLDRTVDVNITRMRKKIGPFAKCIVTRLGFGYYFDA
;
A
#
# COMPACT_ATOMS: atom_id res chain seq x y z
N MET A 1 -15.55 -7.08 -8.53
CA MET A 1 -14.09 -6.99 -8.80
C MET A 1 -13.48 -8.35 -8.53
N ALA A 2 -12.47 -8.79 -9.28
CA ALA A 2 -11.82 -10.07 -8.97
C ALA A 2 -11.01 -9.88 -7.68
N THR A 3 -11.21 -10.75 -6.71
CA THR A 3 -10.51 -10.71 -5.42
C THR A 3 -9.04 -11.07 -5.62
N THR A 4 -8.13 -10.33 -5.04
CA THR A 4 -6.69 -10.61 -5.13
C THR A 4 -6.34 -11.80 -4.25
N ARG A 5 -5.75 -12.85 -4.84
CA ARG A 5 -5.34 -14.08 -4.14
C ARG A 5 -3.86 -14.07 -3.83
N ILE A 6 -3.51 -14.39 -2.60
CA ILE A 6 -2.13 -14.44 -2.10
C ILE A 6 -1.85 -15.85 -1.57
N LEU A 7 -0.70 -16.40 -1.91
CA LEU A 7 -0.19 -17.63 -1.30
C LEU A 7 0.92 -17.28 -0.33
N VAL A 8 0.80 -17.73 0.92
CA VAL A 8 1.84 -17.65 1.94
C VAL A 8 2.50 -19.02 2.08
N VAL A 9 3.81 -19.08 1.94
CA VAL A 9 4.59 -20.32 2.04
C VAL A 9 5.69 -20.13 3.08
N ASP A 10 5.55 -20.78 4.22
CA ASP A 10 6.48 -20.68 5.36
C ASP A 10 6.31 -21.96 6.19
N ASP A 11 7.39 -22.53 6.72
CA ASP A 11 7.33 -23.74 7.55
C ASP A 11 6.92 -23.46 9.00
N GLU A 12 6.84 -22.18 9.39
CA GLU A 12 6.26 -21.73 10.65
C GLU A 12 4.73 -21.60 10.51
N GLU A 13 3.97 -22.64 10.90
CA GLU A 13 2.51 -22.66 10.80
C GLU A 13 1.84 -21.45 11.47
N ASP A 14 2.29 -21.10 12.68
CA ASP A 14 1.77 -19.94 13.44
C ASP A 14 1.94 -18.63 12.66
N LEU A 15 3.07 -18.46 11.97
CA LEU A 15 3.33 -17.27 11.15
C LEU A 15 2.41 -17.23 9.93
N CYS A 16 2.21 -18.37 9.28
CA CYS A 16 1.24 -18.50 8.19
C CYS A 16 -0.18 -18.10 8.62
N GLU A 17 -0.64 -18.57 9.78
CA GLU A 17 -1.96 -18.26 10.34
C GLU A 17 -2.10 -16.77 10.65
N ILE A 18 -1.09 -16.16 11.29
CA ILE A 18 -1.07 -14.72 11.61
C ILE A 18 -1.12 -13.88 10.31
N LEU A 19 -0.32 -14.24 9.32
CA LEU A 19 -0.30 -13.54 8.03
C LEU A 19 -1.64 -13.68 7.32
N LYS A 20 -2.17 -14.90 7.23
CA LYS A 20 -3.48 -15.18 6.62
C LYS A 20 -4.57 -14.33 7.24
N PHE A 21 -4.73 -14.39 8.56
CA PHE A 21 -5.76 -13.64 9.29
C PHE A 21 -5.70 -12.12 8.99
N ASN A 22 -4.50 -11.54 9.05
CA ASN A 22 -4.35 -10.11 8.82
C ASN A 22 -4.55 -9.69 7.37
N LEU A 23 -4.15 -10.53 6.42
CA LEU A 23 -4.35 -10.27 5.00
C LEU A 23 -5.83 -10.42 4.60
N GLU A 24 -6.55 -11.39 5.17
CA GLU A 24 -7.99 -11.54 4.96
C GLU A 24 -8.80 -10.35 5.49
N ILE A 25 -8.41 -9.76 6.63
CA ILE A 25 -9.01 -8.51 7.14
C ILE A 25 -8.86 -7.36 6.13
N GLU A 26 -7.75 -7.33 5.39
CA GLU A 26 -7.50 -6.33 4.34
C GLU A 26 -8.21 -6.65 3.00
N GLY A 27 -9.00 -7.72 2.95
CA GLY A 27 -9.84 -8.09 1.80
C GLY A 27 -9.16 -8.95 0.75
N TYR A 28 -7.99 -9.56 1.06
CA TYR A 28 -7.35 -10.56 0.20
C TYR A 28 -7.94 -11.95 0.42
N GLU A 29 -7.93 -12.79 -0.62
CA GLU A 29 -8.10 -14.23 -0.46
C GLU A 29 -6.73 -14.86 -0.20
N VAL A 30 -6.59 -15.65 0.87
CA VAL A 30 -5.28 -16.15 1.30
C VAL A 30 -5.29 -17.66 1.48
N ASP A 31 -4.40 -18.32 0.76
CA ASP A 31 -4.06 -19.72 0.98
C ASP A 31 -2.68 -19.81 1.65
N THR A 32 -2.46 -20.88 2.40
CA THR A 32 -1.19 -21.20 3.04
C THR A 32 -0.62 -22.51 2.54
N ALA A 33 0.68 -22.67 2.63
CA ALA A 33 1.40 -23.92 2.46
C ALA A 33 2.58 -23.93 3.42
N TYR A 34 2.86 -25.06 4.04
CA TYR A 34 3.88 -25.20 5.07
C TYR A 34 5.21 -25.76 4.53
N SER A 35 5.30 -25.90 3.22
CA SER A 35 6.52 -26.22 2.50
C SER A 35 6.42 -25.83 1.03
N ALA A 36 7.55 -25.71 0.37
CA ALA A 36 7.60 -25.48 -1.08
C ALA A 36 6.99 -26.67 -1.85
N GLU A 37 7.18 -27.90 -1.36
CA GLU A 37 6.63 -29.13 -1.95
C GLU A 37 5.09 -29.15 -1.90
N GLU A 38 4.51 -28.66 -0.81
CA GLU A 38 3.06 -28.52 -0.69
C GLU A 38 2.54 -27.42 -1.64
N ALA A 39 3.22 -26.28 -1.64
CA ALA A 39 2.84 -25.15 -2.51
C ALA A 39 2.90 -25.54 -4.00
N LEU A 40 3.92 -26.28 -4.42
CA LEU A 40 4.10 -26.75 -5.82
C LEU A 40 3.02 -27.75 -6.28
N LYS A 41 2.24 -28.34 -5.37
CA LYS A 41 1.08 -29.19 -5.71
C LYS A 41 -0.20 -28.38 -5.99
N LYS A 42 -0.24 -27.10 -5.62
CA LYS A 42 -1.37 -26.21 -5.86
C LYS A 42 -1.33 -25.67 -7.29
N ASP A 43 -2.47 -25.19 -7.79
CA ASP A 43 -2.50 -24.42 -9.04
C ASP A 43 -1.97 -23.00 -8.76
N LEU A 44 -0.69 -22.79 -9.05
CA LEU A 44 -0.01 -21.54 -8.78
C LEU A 44 -0.39 -20.39 -9.73
N THR A 45 -1.13 -20.68 -10.78
CA THR A 45 -1.57 -19.69 -11.77
C THR A 45 -2.70 -18.79 -11.27
N VAL A 46 -3.39 -19.22 -10.19
CA VAL A 46 -4.52 -18.46 -9.61
C VAL A 46 -4.09 -17.35 -8.66
N TYR A 47 -2.83 -17.35 -8.23
CA TYR A 47 -2.33 -16.37 -7.27
C TYR A 47 -1.78 -15.12 -7.95
N ASN A 48 -2.09 -13.99 -7.36
CA ASN A 48 -1.63 -12.67 -7.81
C ASN A 48 -0.30 -12.25 -7.15
N LEU A 49 0.09 -12.92 -6.04
CA LEU A 49 1.32 -12.68 -5.31
C LEU A 49 1.65 -13.89 -4.43
N LEU A 50 2.94 -14.18 -4.27
CA LEU A 50 3.45 -15.17 -3.33
C LEU A 50 4.33 -14.50 -2.28
N LEU A 51 4.09 -14.84 -0.99
CA LEU A 51 5.02 -14.61 0.11
C LEU A 51 5.77 -15.91 0.34
N LEU A 52 7.07 -15.93 0.15
CA LEU A 52 7.89 -17.15 0.27
C LEU A 52 8.94 -16.99 1.35
N ASP A 53 8.90 -17.83 2.36
CA ASP A 53 10.07 -17.96 3.23
C ASP A 53 11.28 -18.51 2.45
N VAL A 54 12.45 -17.95 2.74
CA VAL A 54 13.70 -18.39 2.10
C VAL A 54 14.18 -19.71 2.68
N MET A 55 14.04 -19.88 3.99
CA MET A 55 14.62 -20.98 4.76
C MET A 55 13.56 -22.05 5.07
N MET A 56 13.22 -22.85 4.09
CA MET A 56 12.31 -23.99 4.24
C MET A 56 13.03 -25.30 3.91
N GLY A 57 12.60 -26.39 4.47
CA GLY A 57 12.99 -27.79 4.31
C GLY A 57 13.91 -28.18 3.13
N GLU A 58 13.50 -29.15 2.32
CA GLU A 58 14.30 -29.69 1.20
C GLU A 58 14.33 -28.74 -0.02
N ILE A 59 13.24 -28.04 -0.27
CA ILE A 59 13.13 -27.01 -1.32
C ILE A 59 13.06 -25.64 -0.66
N SER A 60 14.14 -24.86 -0.78
CA SER A 60 14.15 -23.47 -0.31
C SER A 60 13.24 -22.57 -1.15
N GLY A 61 12.81 -21.42 -0.58
CA GLY A 61 12.02 -20.42 -1.31
C GLY A 61 12.72 -19.96 -2.60
N PHE A 62 14.03 -19.83 -2.61
CA PHE A 62 14.79 -19.50 -3.82
C PHE A 62 14.68 -20.57 -4.91
N LYS A 63 14.76 -21.85 -4.51
CA LYS A 63 14.61 -22.97 -5.46
C LYS A 63 13.17 -23.00 -6.01
N MET A 64 12.17 -22.78 -5.16
CA MET A 64 10.78 -22.66 -5.59
C MET A 64 10.58 -21.50 -6.57
N ALA A 65 11.09 -20.32 -6.26
CA ALA A 65 11.02 -19.17 -7.15
C ALA A 65 11.65 -19.43 -8.51
N ARG A 66 12.78 -20.14 -8.55
CA ARG A 66 13.40 -20.56 -9.82
C ARG A 66 12.49 -21.46 -10.64
N ILE A 67 11.80 -22.42 -10.02
CA ILE A 67 10.82 -23.28 -10.70
C ILE A 67 9.69 -22.42 -11.28
N LEU A 68 9.15 -21.47 -10.51
CA LEU A 68 8.10 -20.57 -10.97
C LEU A 68 8.53 -19.69 -12.16
N ARG A 69 9.77 -19.23 -12.17
CA ARG A 69 10.31 -18.39 -13.27
C ARG A 69 10.58 -19.18 -14.57
N GLN A 70 10.67 -20.52 -14.49
CA GLN A 70 10.83 -21.39 -15.65
C GLN A 70 9.51 -21.78 -16.33
N ASP A 71 8.38 -21.64 -15.66
CA ASP A 71 7.05 -21.88 -16.22
C ASP A 71 6.44 -20.57 -16.71
N GLU A 72 6.15 -20.49 -18.03
CA GLU A 72 5.58 -19.29 -18.66
C GLU A 72 4.31 -18.78 -17.98
N LYS A 73 3.51 -19.66 -17.36
CA LYS A 73 2.27 -19.29 -16.69
C LYS A 73 2.47 -18.59 -15.37
N THR A 74 3.56 -18.90 -14.67
CA THR A 74 3.88 -18.36 -13.34
C THR A 74 5.10 -17.44 -13.34
N ALA A 75 5.82 -17.34 -14.47
CA ALA A 75 7.05 -16.56 -14.59
C ALA A 75 6.91 -15.09 -14.18
N ASN A 76 5.72 -14.51 -14.37
CA ASN A 76 5.43 -13.11 -14.04
C ASN A 76 4.68 -12.93 -12.71
N THR A 77 4.38 -14.00 -11.99
CA THR A 77 3.72 -13.90 -10.69
C THR A 77 4.66 -13.22 -9.68
N PRO A 78 4.25 -12.12 -9.05
CA PRO A 78 5.07 -11.41 -8.09
C PRO A 78 5.46 -12.27 -6.89
N ILE A 79 6.71 -12.15 -6.46
CA ILE A 79 7.26 -12.87 -5.31
C ILE A 79 7.88 -11.88 -4.34
N ILE A 80 7.46 -11.93 -3.08
CA ILE A 80 8.11 -11.27 -1.94
C ILE A 80 8.75 -12.35 -1.08
N PHE A 81 10.05 -12.25 -0.84
CA PHE A 81 10.73 -13.17 0.06
C PHE A 81 10.63 -12.69 1.51
N LEU A 82 10.38 -13.65 2.42
CA LEU A 82 10.54 -13.48 3.85
C LEU A 82 11.91 -14.10 4.21
N THR A 83 12.82 -13.37 4.86
CA THR A 83 14.19 -13.83 5.08
C THR A 83 14.71 -13.46 6.47
N ALA A 84 15.50 -14.34 7.08
CA ALA A 84 16.26 -14.00 8.27
C ALA A 84 17.40 -13.03 7.91
N ARG A 85 17.72 -12.10 8.80
CA ARG A 85 18.55 -10.88 8.59
C ARG A 85 20.02 -11.07 8.19
N ASP A 86 20.54 -12.31 8.13
CA ASP A 86 21.98 -12.58 8.23
C ASP A 86 22.71 -12.90 6.93
N THR A 87 22.13 -12.66 5.74
CA THR A 87 22.86 -12.97 4.50
C THR A 87 22.75 -11.85 3.47
N GLU A 88 23.74 -10.93 3.47
CA GLU A 88 23.98 -10.03 2.33
C GLU A 88 24.08 -10.80 0.99
N ASN A 89 24.58 -12.03 1.03
CA ASN A 89 24.65 -12.91 -0.12
C ASN A 89 23.29 -13.39 -0.63
N ASP A 90 22.29 -13.58 0.24
CA ASP A 90 20.96 -14.03 -0.17
C ASP A 90 20.18 -12.90 -0.87
N THR A 91 20.39 -11.65 -0.47
CA THR A 91 19.81 -10.49 -1.12
C THR A 91 20.29 -10.35 -2.57
N VAL A 92 21.60 -10.55 -2.82
CA VAL A 92 22.18 -10.49 -4.17
C VAL A 92 21.73 -11.68 -5.03
N THR A 93 21.68 -12.89 -4.45
CA THR A 93 21.22 -14.09 -5.13
C THR A 93 19.73 -14.00 -5.50
N GLY A 94 18.93 -13.48 -4.62
CA GLY A 94 17.48 -13.34 -4.82
C GLY A 94 17.12 -12.26 -5.85
N PHE A 95 17.83 -11.13 -5.90
CA PHE A 95 17.64 -10.13 -6.98
C PHE A 95 17.90 -10.72 -8.35
N ASN A 96 18.90 -11.60 -8.48
CA ASN A 96 19.18 -12.32 -9.72
C ASN A 96 18.09 -13.36 -10.07
N LEU A 97 17.26 -13.77 -9.11
CA LEU A 97 16.13 -14.68 -9.32
C LEU A 97 14.81 -13.96 -9.64
N GLY A 98 14.85 -12.63 -9.80
CA GLY A 98 13.68 -11.85 -10.20
C GLY A 98 12.62 -11.68 -9.09
N ALA A 99 13.05 -11.55 -7.84
CA ALA A 99 12.17 -11.16 -6.74
C ALA A 99 11.67 -9.72 -6.91
N ASP A 100 10.43 -9.48 -6.51
CA ASP A 100 9.83 -8.15 -6.59
C ASP A 100 10.07 -7.34 -5.31
N ASP A 101 10.28 -8.00 -4.15
CA ASP A 101 10.66 -7.36 -2.88
C ASP A 101 11.17 -8.40 -1.86
N TYR A 102 11.71 -7.89 -0.72
CA TYR A 102 12.23 -8.68 0.42
C TYR A 102 11.74 -8.08 1.74
N ILE A 103 11.44 -8.95 2.70
CA ILE A 103 11.05 -8.59 4.07
C ILE A 103 11.93 -9.37 5.04
N SER A 104 12.71 -8.65 5.86
CA SER A 104 13.56 -9.28 6.85
C SER A 104 12.77 -9.68 8.11
N LYS A 105 12.90 -10.92 8.56
CA LYS A 105 12.41 -11.37 9.87
C LYS A 105 13.36 -10.85 10.98
N PRO A 106 12.82 -10.32 12.13
CA PRO A 106 11.40 -10.14 12.43
C PRO A 106 10.81 -8.90 11.77
N PHE A 107 9.58 -8.99 11.30
CA PHE A 107 8.85 -7.91 10.65
C PHE A 107 7.53 -7.59 11.35
N SER A 108 6.98 -6.43 11.08
CA SER A 108 5.61 -6.08 11.49
C SER A 108 4.61 -6.41 10.38
N ILE A 109 3.39 -6.78 10.76
CA ILE A 109 2.28 -6.98 9.82
C ILE A 109 2.08 -5.74 8.93
N ARG A 110 2.20 -4.55 9.53
CA ARG A 110 2.10 -3.28 8.79
C ARG A 110 3.13 -3.17 7.66
N GLU A 111 4.35 -3.63 7.89
CA GLU A 111 5.40 -3.64 6.87
C GLU A 111 5.03 -4.58 5.72
N VAL A 112 4.59 -5.80 6.03
CA VAL A 112 4.14 -6.79 5.04
C VAL A 112 3.04 -6.21 4.17
N LEU A 113 2.00 -5.61 4.76
CA LEU A 113 0.88 -5.00 4.05
C LEU A 113 1.32 -3.86 3.11
N VAL A 114 2.21 -2.99 3.56
CA VAL A 114 2.74 -1.89 2.74
C VAL A 114 3.48 -2.41 1.52
N ARG A 115 4.32 -3.45 1.69
CA ARG A 115 5.11 -4.04 0.60
C ARG A 115 4.25 -4.82 -0.38
N ILE A 116 3.28 -5.60 0.10
CA ILE A 116 2.30 -6.29 -0.75
C ILE A 116 1.58 -5.30 -1.67
N ARG A 117 1.03 -4.21 -1.10
CA ARG A 117 0.34 -3.18 -1.88
C ARG A 117 1.26 -2.55 -2.92
N ALA A 118 2.52 -2.27 -2.57
CA ALA A 118 3.49 -1.68 -3.48
C ALA A 118 3.85 -2.63 -4.65
N VAL A 119 4.00 -3.93 -4.39
CA VAL A 119 4.31 -4.94 -5.40
C VAL A 119 3.12 -5.15 -6.32
N LEU A 120 1.93 -5.40 -5.78
CA LEU A 120 0.71 -5.61 -6.57
C LEU A 120 0.42 -4.43 -7.50
N ARG A 121 0.62 -3.20 -7.02
CA ARG A 121 0.47 -1.99 -7.84
C ARG A 121 1.44 -2.00 -9.02
N ARG A 122 2.75 -2.19 -8.79
CA ARG A 122 3.77 -2.23 -9.85
C ARG A 122 3.46 -3.28 -10.92
N THR A 123 2.93 -4.42 -10.50
CA THR A 123 2.55 -5.51 -11.41
C THR A 123 1.30 -5.16 -12.23
N ALA A 124 0.30 -4.55 -11.61
CA ALA A 124 -0.89 -4.11 -12.32
C ALA A 124 -0.58 -3.03 -13.37
N GLU A 125 0.33 -2.10 -13.07
CA GLU A 125 0.83 -1.09 -14.01
C GLU A 125 1.54 -1.72 -15.23
N LYS A 126 2.40 -2.74 -14.98
CA LYS A 126 3.07 -3.49 -16.05
C LYS A 126 2.10 -4.26 -16.95
N ASN A 127 1.01 -4.78 -16.38
CA ASN A 127 0.01 -5.58 -17.10
C ASN A 127 -1.11 -4.74 -17.75
N GLY A 128 -1.01 -3.41 -17.76
CA GLY A 128 -2.00 -2.50 -18.34
C GLY A 128 -3.38 -2.55 -17.67
N LYS A 129 -3.50 -3.21 -16.52
CA LYS A 129 -4.71 -3.18 -15.69
C LYS A 129 -4.72 -1.88 -14.89
N ALA A 130 -5.73 -1.06 -15.11
CA ALA A 130 -5.97 0.12 -14.29
C ALA A 130 -6.10 -0.30 -12.82
N THR A 131 -5.07 0.02 -12.03
CA THR A 131 -5.14 -0.04 -10.57
C THR A 131 -6.14 1.00 -10.06
N GLU A 132 -6.62 0.85 -8.83
CA GLU A 132 -7.31 1.96 -8.16
C GLU A 132 -6.49 3.24 -8.34
N PRO A 133 -7.14 4.36 -8.64
CA PRO A 133 -6.42 5.55 -9.00
C PRO A 133 -5.49 5.96 -7.86
N THR A 134 -4.19 5.83 -8.08
CA THR A 134 -3.15 6.35 -7.17
C THR A 134 -3.17 7.87 -7.11
N THR A 135 -4.15 8.46 -7.78
CA THR A 135 -4.39 9.89 -7.85
C THR A 135 -5.86 10.19 -7.53
N ILE A 136 -6.06 11.17 -6.67
CA ILE A 136 -7.37 11.80 -6.49
C ILE A 136 -7.36 13.06 -7.32
N SER A 137 -8.32 13.20 -8.24
CA SER A 137 -8.40 14.37 -9.09
C SER A 137 -9.74 15.07 -8.98
N TYR A 138 -9.68 16.40 -9.08
CA TYR A 138 -10.84 17.25 -9.21
C TYR A 138 -10.51 18.40 -10.20
N GLN A 139 -11.11 18.36 -11.39
CA GLN A 139 -10.76 19.26 -12.48
C GLN A 139 -9.23 19.23 -12.77
N GLY A 140 -8.51 20.33 -12.62
CA GLY A 140 -7.06 20.42 -12.79
C GLY A 140 -6.24 20.14 -11.51
N LEU A 141 -6.89 19.98 -10.36
CA LEU A 141 -6.23 19.64 -9.09
C LEU A 141 -6.01 18.12 -8.99
N VAL A 142 -4.77 17.68 -8.87
CA VAL A 142 -4.41 16.26 -8.81
C VAL A 142 -3.52 15.99 -7.60
N LEU A 143 -3.93 15.02 -6.76
CA LEU A 143 -3.14 14.47 -5.67
C LEU A 143 -2.58 13.13 -6.09
N ASN A 144 -1.27 12.99 -6.11
CA ASN A 144 -0.62 11.70 -6.28
C ASN A 144 -0.38 11.05 -4.90
N LEU A 145 -1.10 9.97 -4.62
CA LEU A 145 -1.06 9.31 -3.31
C LEU A 145 0.24 8.54 -3.04
N ASP A 146 0.96 8.18 -4.09
CA ASP A 146 2.23 7.45 -4.00
C ASP A 146 3.39 8.41 -3.76
N LYS A 147 3.49 9.40 -4.63
CA LYS A 147 4.55 10.41 -4.56
C LYS A 147 4.31 11.44 -3.47
N LYS A 148 3.10 11.45 -2.86
CA LYS A 148 2.66 12.47 -1.88
C LYS A 148 2.82 13.89 -2.42
N THR A 149 2.50 14.08 -3.70
CA THR A 149 2.58 15.36 -4.39
C THR A 149 1.22 15.87 -4.78
N VAL A 150 1.10 17.20 -4.85
CA VAL A 150 -0.09 17.90 -5.36
C VAL A 150 0.32 18.68 -6.58
N SER A 151 -0.47 18.59 -7.65
CA SER A 151 -0.29 19.41 -8.86
C SER A 151 -1.59 20.10 -9.25
N ILE A 152 -1.45 21.26 -9.87
CA ILE A 152 -2.55 22.04 -10.44
C ILE A 152 -2.21 22.29 -11.91
N ASP A 153 -3.09 21.85 -12.79
CA ASP A 153 -2.90 21.93 -14.25
C ASP A 153 -1.53 21.41 -14.73
N GLY A 154 -1.02 20.36 -14.02
CA GLY A 154 0.25 19.72 -14.30
C GLY A 154 1.45 20.31 -13.57
N GLU A 155 1.34 21.47 -12.95
CA GLU A 155 2.42 22.09 -12.17
C GLU A 155 2.41 21.64 -10.70
N ASN A 156 3.57 21.19 -10.19
CA ASN A 156 3.70 20.75 -8.80
C ASN A 156 3.63 21.94 -7.83
N VAL A 157 2.80 21.76 -6.80
CA VAL A 157 2.65 22.73 -5.71
C VAL A 157 3.20 22.11 -4.42
N PRO A 158 4.11 22.76 -3.69
CA PRO A 158 4.71 22.22 -2.48
C PRO A 158 3.70 22.17 -1.32
N PHE A 159 3.43 20.98 -0.82
CA PHE A 159 2.59 20.71 0.34
C PHE A 159 3.40 20.12 1.49
N THR A 160 3.08 20.49 2.72
CA THR A 160 3.54 19.76 3.89
C THR A 160 2.75 18.46 4.03
N LYS A 161 3.29 17.48 4.80
CA LYS A 161 2.59 16.22 5.07
C LYS A 161 1.17 16.44 5.60
N THR A 162 1.02 17.33 6.57
CA THR A 162 -0.28 17.65 7.19
C THR A 162 -1.26 18.29 6.20
N GLU A 163 -0.79 19.25 5.41
CA GLU A 163 -1.62 19.88 4.37
C GLU A 163 -2.06 18.86 3.32
N PHE A 164 -1.16 17.94 2.93
CA PHE A 164 -1.46 16.87 1.98
C PHE A 164 -2.56 15.93 2.52
N GLU A 165 -2.40 15.43 3.74
CA GLU A 165 -3.37 14.51 4.34
C GLU A 165 -4.73 15.19 4.61
N LEU A 166 -4.75 16.47 4.99
CA LEU A 166 -5.99 17.25 5.09
C LEU A 166 -6.70 17.37 3.74
N LEU A 167 -5.96 17.75 2.68
CA LEU A 167 -6.54 17.91 1.35
C LEU A 167 -7.04 16.56 0.79
N ARG A 168 -6.26 15.51 1.02
CA ARG A 168 -6.63 14.14 0.67
C ARG A 168 -7.97 13.77 1.31
N LEU A 169 -8.10 13.90 2.63
CA LEU A 169 -9.30 13.53 3.38
C LEU A 169 -10.53 14.29 2.87
N LEU A 170 -10.39 15.59 2.64
CA LEU A 170 -11.48 16.42 2.13
C LEU A 170 -11.91 16.04 0.70
N LEU A 171 -10.95 15.60 -0.15
CA LEU A 171 -11.23 15.17 -1.51
C LEU A 171 -11.77 13.74 -1.60
N GLU A 172 -11.37 12.85 -0.70
CA GLU A 172 -11.89 11.47 -0.64
C GLU A 172 -13.38 11.47 -0.25
N GLU A 173 -13.76 12.33 0.70
CA GLU A 173 -15.13 12.41 1.23
C GLU A 173 -15.79 13.76 0.86
N LYS A 174 -15.82 14.10 -0.43
CA LYS A 174 -16.44 15.34 -0.94
C LYS A 174 -17.87 15.52 -0.43
N GLY A 175 -18.22 16.75 -0.11
CA GLY A 175 -19.54 17.12 0.41
C GLY A 175 -19.75 16.81 1.90
N ARG A 176 -18.89 15.98 2.51
CA ARG A 176 -18.95 15.69 3.95
C ARG A 176 -18.31 16.82 4.76
N VAL A 177 -19.05 17.33 5.75
CA VAL A 177 -18.52 18.31 6.70
C VAL A 177 -17.77 17.58 7.81
N PHE A 178 -16.51 17.93 7.99
CA PHE A 178 -15.65 17.45 9.08
C PHE A 178 -15.52 18.52 10.16
N SER A 179 -15.76 18.15 11.40
CA SER A 179 -15.42 19.02 12.53
C SER A 179 -13.91 19.18 12.66
N ARG A 180 -13.46 20.22 13.39
CA ARG A 180 -12.02 20.40 13.65
C ARG A 180 -11.43 19.21 14.39
N GLN A 181 -12.16 18.68 15.37
CA GLN A 181 -11.74 17.53 16.13
C GLN A 181 -11.61 16.27 15.25
N GLU A 182 -12.59 15.99 14.37
CA GLU A 182 -12.48 14.88 13.42
C GLU A 182 -11.28 15.01 12.49
N LEU A 183 -10.94 16.21 12.03
CA LEU A 183 -9.76 16.46 11.22
C LEU A 183 -8.47 16.21 12.02
N ILE A 184 -8.43 16.65 13.28
CA ILE A 184 -7.30 16.39 14.18
C ILE A 184 -7.13 14.89 14.38
N ASP A 185 -8.17 14.17 14.74
CA ASP A 185 -8.12 12.74 15.06
C ASP A 185 -7.69 11.86 13.88
N ARG A 186 -7.97 12.31 12.65
CA ARG A 186 -7.63 11.56 11.42
C ARG A 186 -6.28 11.92 10.82
N VAL A 187 -5.78 13.13 11.03
CA VAL A 187 -4.60 13.65 10.33
C VAL A 187 -3.38 13.75 11.22
N TRP A 188 -3.55 14.01 12.52
CA TRP A 188 -2.43 14.10 13.46
C TRP A 188 -2.26 12.82 14.28
N PRO A 189 -1.01 12.50 14.70
CA PRO A 189 -0.77 11.42 15.63
C PRO A 189 -1.49 11.64 16.97
N LYS A 190 -2.00 10.56 17.57
CA LYS A 190 -2.80 10.61 18.81
C LYS A 190 -2.03 11.10 20.04
N ASP A 191 -0.71 11.05 20.00
CA ASP A 191 0.22 11.47 21.05
C ASP A 191 0.57 12.96 20.98
N VAL A 192 0.06 13.68 19.97
CA VAL A 192 0.34 15.11 19.77
C VAL A 192 -0.89 15.93 20.15
N LEU A 193 -0.73 16.82 21.13
CA LEU A 193 -1.77 17.79 21.47
C LEU A 193 -1.87 18.88 20.39
N VAL A 194 -2.98 18.91 19.67
CA VAL A 194 -3.24 19.85 18.60
C VAL A 194 -4.47 20.70 18.93
N LEU A 195 -4.35 22.01 18.76
CA LEU A 195 -5.48 22.95 18.97
C LEU A 195 -6.28 23.13 17.67
N ASP A 196 -7.56 23.38 17.80
CA ASP A 196 -8.49 23.68 16.69
C ASP A 196 -7.93 24.74 15.72
N ARG A 197 -7.27 25.77 16.27
CA ARG A 197 -6.64 26.82 15.48
C ARG A 197 -5.56 26.34 14.53
N THR A 198 -4.90 25.20 14.84
CA THR A 198 -3.91 24.58 13.96
C THR A 198 -4.56 24.10 12.66
N VAL A 199 -5.78 23.56 12.74
CA VAL A 199 -6.57 23.20 11.55
C VAL A 199 -6.85 24.44 10.70
N ASP A 200 -7.34 25.50 11.31
CA ASP A 200 -7.71 26.74 10.60
C ASP A 200 -6.50 27.34 9.86
N VAL A 201 -5.32 27.30 10.49
CA VAL A 201 -4.06 27.78 9.87
C VAL A 201 -3.69 26.92 8.66
N ASN A 202 -3.78 25.59 8.77
CA ASN A 202 -3.48 24.70 7.65
C ASN A 202 -4.48 24.87 6.51
N ILE A 203 -5.78 24.97 6.80
CA ILE A 203 -6.80 25.25 5.79
C ILE A 203 -6.52 26.58 5.07
N THR A 204 -6.15 27.62 5.80
CA THR A 204 -5.80 28.91 5.20
C THR A 204 -4.59 28.81 4.28
N ARG A 205 -3.55 28.08 4.68
CA ARG A 205 -2.36 27.84 3.85
C ARG A 205 -2.69 27.02 2.60
N MET A 206 -3.49 25.95 2.76
CA MET A 206 -3.93 25.13 1.63
C MET A 206 -4.70 25.95 0.61
N ARG A 207 -5.67 26.77 1.04
CA ARG A 207 -6.44 27.67 0.14
C ARG A 207 -5.53 28.57 -0.69
N LYS A 208 -4.48 29.12 -0.08
CA LYS A 208 -3.50 29.95 -0.81
C LYS A 208 -2.74 29.14 -1.86
N LYS A 209 -2.41 27.88 -1.56
CA LYS A 209 -1.63 27.01 -2.43
C LYS A 209 -2.45 26.47 -3.61
N ILE A 210 -3.71 26.10 -3.38
CA ILE A 210 -4.57 25.54 -4.43
C ILE A 210 -5.22 26.58 -5.34
N GLY A 211 -4.95 27.86 -5.11
CA GLY A 211 -5.33 28.96 -6.00
C GLY A 211 -6.78 28.93 -6.46
N PRO A 212 -7.08 28.60 -7.72
CA PRO A 212 -8.44 28.61 -8.28
C PRO A 212 -9.42 27.71 -7.51
N PHE A 213 -8.92 26.66 -6.88
CA PHE A 213 -9.71 25.68 -6.12
C PHE A 213 -9.92 26.08 -4.65
N ALA A 214 -9.41 27.24 -4.21
CA ALA A 214 -9.53 27.70 -2.82
C ALA A 214 -10.99 27.78 -2.35
N LYS A 215 -11.90 28.17 -3.24
CA LYS A 215 -13.34 28.27 -2.99
C LYS A 215 -14.01 26.91 -2.74
N CYS A 216 -13.42 25.81 -3.23
CA CYS A 216 -13.94 24.47 -3.03
C CYS A 216 -13.70 23.95 -1.60
N ILE A 217 -12.72 24.48 -0.87
CA ILE A 217 -12.61 24.20 0.57
C ILE A 217 -13.51 25.21 1.29
N VAL A 218 -14.69 24.76 1.70
CA VAL A 218 -15.73 25.61 2.30
C VAL A 218 -15.69 25.51 3.82
N THR A 219 -15.90 26.66 4.49
CA THR A 219 -16.10 26.71 5.94
C THR A 219 -17.59 26.64 6.24
N ARG A 220 -18.04 25.61 6.96
CA ARG A 220 -19.38 25.56 7.53
C ARG A 220 -19.33 26.14 8.95
N LEU A 221 -19.84 27.36 9.11
CA LEU A 221 -19.79 28.09 10.39
C LEU A 221 -20.36 27.24 11.53
N GLY A 222 -19.60 27.09 12.61
CA GLY A 222 -19.97 26.29 13.78
C GLY A 222 -19.77 24.78 13.62
N PHE A 223 -19.55 24.26 12.39
CA PHE A 223 -19.44 22.83 12.14
C PHE A 223 -18.03 22.38 11.69
N GLY A 224 -17.36 23.13 10.83
CA GLY A 224 -16.01 22.77 10.36
C GLY A 224 -15.79 23.03 8.88
N TYR A 225 -15.19 22.07 8.17
CA TYR A 225 -14.74 22.22 6.79
C TYR A 225 -15.19 21.06 5.91
N TYR A 226 -15.41 21.33 4.62
CA TYR A 226 -15.68 20.31 3.61
C TYR A 226 -15.15 20.75 2.24
N PHE A 227 -15.01 19.81 1.32
CA PHE A 227 -14.74 20.09 -0.09
C PHE A 227 -16.04 20.08 -0.87
N ASP A 228 -16.36 21.19 -1.48
CA ASP A 228 -17.52 21.38 -2.35
C ASP A 228 -17.09 21.14 -3.80
N ALA A 229 -17.70 20.13 -4.47
CA ALA A 229 -17.31 19.65 -5.78
C ALA A 229 -18.37 19.91 -6.83
#